data_46b0d5a90f3a0a460cd2e1399011db6f
#
_entry.id   46b0d5a90f3a0a460cd2e1399011db6f
#
_cell.length_a   1.000
_cell.length_b   1.000
_cell.length_c   1.000
_cell.angle_alpha   90.00
_cell.angle_beta   90.00
_cell.angle_gamma   90.00
#
_symmetry.space_group_name_H-M   'P 1'
#
loop_
_entity.id
_entity.type
_entity.pdbx_description
1 polymer ?
#
loop_
_entity_poly.entity_id
_entity_poly.type
_entity_poly.pdbx_seq_one_letter_code
_entity_poly.pdbx_strand_id
1 'polypeptide(L)'
;CIRDRYSPDELRGSYDFWINPELHCNPYIMDWMLGDFFGEYAGEARERFLIDAGHGRLNLRPEFATQRQVADYFASQPQDDKNKRLSDALMGLIDQVLFIEDSYEPGKYHPRISAQFTYIYRSLSDYERWCFDRLYNDFFYRRHNDFWYGKAMWKLPPIIDATSMLTCAEDLGMIPDCVPAVMNALEILTLDIQRMPKNPSEEFGNPANYPYYSVCTTSTHDMGGIRQWWEENRDTTQRYYNHMLGENGAAPAFAEPWICEKIIFSNLQSPSMLCILPLQDWMSIDGRLRRENPYKEQINVPANSRHYWRYRMHLTLEDLLGETLYNRRVAELISDSGR
;
A
#
# COMPACT_ATOMS: atom_id res chain seq x y z
N CYS A 1 4.81 12.21 12.80
CA CYS A 1 5.64 13.40 12.53
C CYS A 1 7.08 12.96 12.30
N ILE A 2 7.51 12.93 11.08
CA ILE A 2 8.93 12.77 10.73
C ILE A 2 9.59 14.08 11.14
N ARG A 3 10.31 14.07 12.27
CA ARG A 3 11.06 15.22 12.75
C ARG A 3 12.52 15.18 12.33
N ASP A 4 12.93 14.09 11.73
CA ASP A 4 14.32 13.86 11.40
C ASP A 4 14.56 14.21 9.93
N ARG A 5 15.51 15.07 9.70
CA ARG A 5 15.87 15.62 8.40
C ARG A 5 17.39 15.66 8.33
N TYR A 6 17.91 15.50 7.16
CA TYR A 6 19.33 15.62 6.94
C TYR A 6 19.75 17.07 6.71
N SER A 7 20.84 17.51 7.36
CA SER A 7 21.58 18.69 6.93
C SER A 7 22.57 18.32 5.81
N PRO A 8 23.00 19.27 4.97
CA PRO A 8 24.07 19.02 4.01
C PRO A 8 25.36 18.49 4.63
N ASP A 9 25.72 18.99 5.84
CA ASP A 9 26.91 18.54 6.55
C ASP A 9 26.78 17.09 7.04
N GLU A 10 25.60 16.68 7.49
CA GLU A 10 25.32 15.31 7.87
C GLU A 10 25.34 14.36 6.66
N LEU A 11 24.71 14.76 5.55
CA LEU A 11 24.75 13.99 4.30
C LEU A 11 26.19 13.77 3.84
N ARG A 12 27.02 14.81 3.87
CA ARG A 12 28.43 14.73 3.52
C ARG A 12 29.25 13.90 4.52
N GLY A 13 29.10 14.20 5.81
CA GLY A 13 29.96 13.61 6.85
C GLY A 13 29.64 12.16 7.17
N SER A 14 28.34 11.78 7.18
CA SER A 14 27.91 10.44 7.57
C SER A 14 27.71 9.48 6.39
N TYR A 15 27.35 10.01 5.22
CA TYR A 15 27.01 9.19 4.06
C TYR A 15 27.88 9.45 2.83
N ASP A 16 28.77 10.44 2.88
CA ASP A 16 29.61 10.90 1.76
C ASP A 16 28.75 11.27 0.52
N PHE A 17 27.59 11.84 0.78
CA PHE A 17 26.67 12.29 -0.27
C PHE A 17 26.65 13.83 -0.34
N TRP A 18 27.04 14.35 -1.49
CA TRP A 18 27.07 15.80 -1.75
C TRP A 18 25.76 16.25 -2.38
N ILE A 19 24.87 16.78 -1.54
CA ILE A 19 23.61 17.30 -2.06
C ILE A 19 23.84 18.59 -2.85
N ASN A 20 23.26 18.62 -4.05
CA ASN A 20 23.07 19.84 -4.83
C ASN A 20 21.55 20.10 -4.89
N PRO A 21 21.01 21.06 -4.13
CA PRO A 21 19.56 21.30 -4.10
C PRO A 21 18.94 21.64 -5.47
N GLU A 22 19.67 22.39 -6.32
CA GLU A 22 19.20 22.74 -7.67
C GLU A 22 19.03 21.52 -8.56
N LEU A 23 19.83 20.48 -8.34
CA LEU A 23 19.78 19.25 -9.10
C LEU A 23 18.89 18.18 -8.43
N HIS A 24 19.03 18.02 -7.12
CA HIS A 24 18.47 16.88 -6.41
C HIS A 24 17.08 17.13 -5.81
N CYS A 25 16.67 18.41 -5.64
CA CYS A 25 15.36 18.78 -5.12
C CYS A 25 14.42 19.38 -6.16
N ASN A 26 14.93 19.67 -7.36
CA ASN A 26 14.10 20.12 -8.49
C ASN A 26 13.90 18.98 -9.50
N PRO A 27 12.78 18.95 -10.21
CA PRO A 27 12.49 17.92 -11.20
C PRO A 27 13.61 17.77 -12.23
N TYR A 28 14.15 16.56 -12.34
CA TYR A 28 15.14 16.22 -13.36
C TYR A 28 14.44 15.90 -14.67
N ILE A 29 14.41 16.85 -15.59
CA ILE A 29 13.70 16.73 -16.86
C ILE A 29 14.69 16.93 -18.01
N MET A 30 14.87 15.89 -18.83
CA MET A 30 15.66 15.92 -20.04
C MET A 30 14.77 15.75 -21.27
N ASP A 31 15.10 16.42 -22.35
CA ASP A 31 14.30 16.41 -23.60
C ASP A 31 14.01 14.98 -24.09
N TRP A 32 15.01 14.09 -24.00
CA TRP A 32 14.88 12.69 -24.39
C TRP A 32 13.86 11.87 -23.57
N MET A 33 13.53 12.32 -22.36
CA MET A 33 12.56 11.63 -21.47
C MET A 33 11.11 11.86 -21.92
N LEU A 34 10.83 12.91 -22.68
CA LEU A 34 9.46 13.31 -22.99
C LEU A 34 8.69 12.20 -23.73
N GLY A 35 9.37 11.44 -24.57
CA GLY A 35 8.74 10.31 -25.26
C GLY A 35 8.23 9.23 -24.31
N ASP A 36 8.96 8.95 -23.22
CA ASP A 36 8.60 7.94 -22.24
C ASP A 36 7.37 8.37 -21.41
N PHE A 37 7.27 9.66 -21.07
CA PHE A 37 6.17 10.19 -20.29
C PHE A 37 4.90 10.50 -21.11
N PHE A 38 5.07 11.18 -22.23
CA PHE A 38 3.96 11.72 -22.99
C PHE A 38 3.61 10.96 -24.27
N GLY A 39 4.51 10.07 -24.74
CA GLY A 39 4.33 9.36 -26.00
C GLY A 39 4.15 10.32 -27.17
N GLU A 40 3.07 10.15 -27.92
CA GLU A 40 2.72 10.99 -29.08
C GLU A 40 2.47 12.47 -28.74
N TYR A 41 2.18 12.82 -27.49
CA TYR A 41 1.95 14.18 -27.02
C TYR A 41 3.23 14.90 -26.56
N ALA A 42 4.42 14.32 -26.74
CA ALA A 42 5.69 14.88 -26.29
C ALA A 42 5.97 16.29 -26.85
N GLY A 43 5.70 16.51 -28.13
CA GLY A 43 5.86 17.84 -28.78
C GLY A 43 4.93 18.88 -28.19
N GLU A 44 3.65 18.57 -28.05
CA GLU A 44 2.67 19.46 -27.43
C GLU A 44 3.03 19.75 -25.96
N ALA A 45 3.43 18.75 -25.21
CA ALA A 45 3.80 18.92 -23.82
C ALA A 45 5.02 19.83 -23.66
N ARG A 46 6.02 19.68 -24.53
CA ARG A 46 7.20 20.54 -24.55
C ARG A 46 6.85 22.00 -24.77
N GLU A 47 5.99 22.30 -25.73
CA GLU A 47 5.60 23.67 -26.04
C GLU A 47 4.72 24.31 -24.96
N ARG A 48 3.78 23.55 -24.41
CA ARG A 48 2.77 24.08 -23.48
C ARG A 48 3.24 24.20 -22.04
N PHE A 49 4.02 23.24 -21.56
CA PHE A 49 4.27 23.07 -20.13
C PHE A 49 5.73 23.25 -19.72
N LEU A 50 6.66 23.26 -20.70
CA LEU A 50 8.08 23.23 -20.40
C LEU A 50 8.80 24.47 -20.98
N ILE A 51 9.97 24.75 -20.41
CA ILE A 51 10.89 25.83 -20.80
C ILE A 51 12.27 25.22 -20.98
N ASP A 52 12.95 25.58 -22.07
CA ASP A 52 14.33 25.16 -22.31
C ASP A 52 15.28 25.76 -21.25
N ALA A 53 16.06 24.93 -20.60
CA ALA A 53 17.07 25.32 -19.61
C ALA A 53 18.51 25.14 -20.14
N GLY A 54 18.66 24.78 -21.41
CA GLY A 54 19.95 24.55 -22.07
C GLY A 54 20.47 23.12 -21.85
N HIS A 55 21.37 22.71 -22.74
CA HIS A 55 22.04 21.40 -22.71
C HIS A 55 21.07 20.20 -22.69
N GLY A 56 19.90 20.33 -23.31
CA GLY A 56 18.86 19.29 -23.33
C GLY A 56 18.07 19.17 -22.03
N ARG A 57 18.28 20.06 -21.07
CA ARG A 57 17.51 20.13 -19.84
C ARG A 57 16.29 21.04 -20.03
N LEU A 58 15.20 20.65 -19.38
CA LEU A 58 13.93 21.39 -19.38
C LEU A 58 13.50 21.69 -17.96
N ASN A 59 12.79 22.78 -17.78
CA ASN A 59 12.11 23.12 -16.53
C ASN A 59 10.60 23.21 -16.78
N LEU A 60 9.81 22.92 -15.75
CA LEU A 60 8.37 23.20 -15.80
C LEU A 60 8.13 24.72 -15.85
N ARG A 61 7.12 25.15 -16.59
CA ARG A 61 6.64 26.51 -16.48
C ARG A 61 6.13 26.79 -15.05
N PRO A 62 6.25 28.02 -14.52
CA PRO A 62 5.88 28.32 -13.13
C PRO A 62 4.43 27.94 -12.79
N GLU A 63 3.53 27.95 -13.77
CA GLU A 63 2.12 27.61 -13.63
C GLU A 63 1.89 26.10 -13.43
N PHE A 64 2.91 25.28 -13.67
CA PHE A 64 2.87 23.82 -13.58
C PHE A 64 3.97 23.27 -12.65
N ALA A 65 4.55 24.12 -11.80
CA ALA A 65 5.68 23.75 -10.96
C ALA A 65 5.32 22.75 -9.83
N THR A 66 4.04 22.61 -9.49
CA THR A 66 3.55 21.72 -8.43
C THR A 66 2.42 20.82 -8.94
N GLN A 67 2.31 19.63 -8.33
CA GLN A 67 1.22 18.69 -8.64
C GLN A 67 -0.17 19.33 -8.43
N ARG A 68 -0.32 20.20 -7.43
CA ARG A 68 -1.59 20.92 -7.19
C ARG A 68 -1.94 21.84 -8.37
N GLN A 69 -0.98 22.63 -8.86
CA GLN A 69 -1.21 23.50 -10.02
C GLN A 69 -1.59 22.69 -11.26
N VAL A 70 -0.93 21.55 -11.48
CA VAL A 70 -1.29 20.63 -12.57
C VAL A 70 -2.72 20.10 -12.39
N ALA A 71 -3.05 19.62 -11.18
CA ALA A 71 -4.40 19.12 -10.90
C ALA A 71 -5.48 20.18 -11.10
N ASP A 72 -5.26 21.40 -10.58
CA ASP A 72 -6.20 22.52 -10.70
C ASP A 72 -6.41 22.93 -12.17
N TYR A 73 -5.33 22.96 -12.94
CA TYR A 73 -5.40 23.25 -14.37
C TYR A 73 -6.25 22.21 -15.12
N PHE A 74 -5.93 20.92 -14.95
CA PHE A 74 -6.64 19.85 -15.65
C PHE A 74 -8.06 19.60 -15.13
N ALA A 75 -8.39 20.03 -13.91
CA ALA A 75 -9.77 20.00 -13.43
C ALA A 75 -10.71 20.91 -14.26
N SER A 76 -10.18 21.96 -14.88
CA SER A 76 -10.92 22.88 -15.75
C SER A 76 -10.92 22.46 -17.24
N GLN A 77 -10.18 21.42 -17.62
CA GLN A 77 -10.09 20.92 -18.99
C GLN A 77 -11.11 19.79 -19.25
N PRO A 78 -11.39 19.47 -20.53
CA PRO A 78 -12.18 18.29 -20.88
C PRO A 78 -11.61 17.03 -20.20
N GLN A 79 -12.50 16.21 -19.64
CA GLN A 79 -12.12 14.98 -18.93
C GLN A 79 -12.00 13.82 -19.93
N ASP A 80 -11.07 13.93 -20.87
CA ASP A 80 -10.76 12.93 -21.88
C ASP A 80 -9.43 12.21 -21.58
N ASP A 81 -9.18 11.14 -22.30
CA ASP A 81 -7.98 10.30 -22.11
C ASP A 81 -6.68 11.07 -22.38
N LYS A 82 -6.71 12.02 -23.31
CA LYS A 82 -5.57 12.86 -23.63
C LYS A 82 -5.18 13.75 -22.44
N ASN A 83 -6.13 14.51 -21.90
CA ASN A 83 -5.88 15.41 -20.79
C ASN A 83 -5.51 14.65 -19.51
N LYS A 84 -6.12 13.47 -19.28
CA LYS A 84 -5.70 12.58 -18.20
C LYS A 84 -4.25 12.14 -18.36
N ARG A 85 -3.86 11.69 -19.55
CA ARG A 85 -2.48 11.25 -19.84
C ARG A 85 -1.46 12.39 -19.69
N LEU A 86 -1.79 13.60 -20.17
CA LEU A 86 -0.94 14.78 -19.98
C LEU A 86 -0.78 15.16 -18.52
N SER A 87 -1.85 15.11 -17.74
CA SER A 87 -1.83 15.38 -16.30
C SER A 87 -0.95 14.37 -15.55
N ASP A 88 -1.18 13.06 -15.75
CA ASP A 88 -0.42 11.99 -15.12
C ASP A 88 1.08 12.08 -15.46
N ALA A 89 1.40 12.36 -16.71
CA ALA A 89 2.77 12.53 -17.18
C ALA A 89 3.48 13.75 -16.55
N LEU A 90 2.80 14.89 -16.45
CA LEU A 90 3.34 16.09 -15.79
C LEU A 90 3.57 15.85 -14.30
N MET A 91 2.65 15.18 -13.61
CA MET A 91 2.84 14.78 -12.21
C MET A 91 4.03 13.85 -12.06
N GLY A 92 4.22 12.91 -12.99
CA GLY A 92 5.37 12.02 -13.04
C GLY A 92 6.70 12.74 -13.29
N LEU A 93 6.73 13.84 -14.06
CA LEU A 93 7.92 14.67 -14.22
C LEU A 93 8.26 15.44 -12.93
N ILE A 94 7.26 15.95 -12.20
CA ILE A 94 7.46 16.63 -10.89
C ILE A 94 8.09 15.67 -9.89
N ASP A 95 7.79 14.40 -9.99
CA ASP A 95 8.30 13.35 -9.12
C ASP A 95 9.79 12.98 -9.37
N GLN A 96 10.43 13.51 -10.41
CA GLN A 96 11.81 13.17 -10.75
C GLN A 96 12.81 13.92 -9.86
N VAL A 97 12.74 13.70 -8.53
CA VAL A 97 13.63 14.30 -7.52
C VAL A 97 14.20 13.23 -6.59
N LEU A 98 15.39 13.46 -6.04
CA LEU A 98 16.01 12.60 -5.02
C LEU A 98 15.64 13.00 -3.60
N PHE A 99 15.53 14.29 -3.35
CA PHE A 99 15.23 14.86 -2.05
C PHE A 99 14.07 15.83 -2.13
N ILE A 100 13.42 15.98 -1.00
CA ILE A 100 12.41 17.01 -0.75
C ILE A 100 12.99 17.92 0.34
N GLU A 101 13.06 19.22 0.08
CA GLU A 101 13.42 20.21 1.09
C GLU A 101 12.27 20.36 2.08
N ASP A 102 12.61 20.43 3.37
CA ASP A 102 11.60 20.57 4.41
C ASP A 102 11.01 21.98 4.43
N SER A 103 9.68 22.08 4.38
CA SER A 103 8.97 23.36 4.32
C SER A 103 9.01 24.15 5.64
N TYR A 104 9.32 23.52 6.77
CA TYR A 104 9.40 24.14 8.10
C TYR A 104 10.83 24.51 8.50
N GLU A 105 11.82 23.78 7.98
CA GLU A 105 13.24 24.01 8.24
C GLU A 105 14.00 24.07 6.91
N PRO A 106 14.01 25.22 6.22
CA PRO A 106 14.75 25.39 4.98
C PRO A 106 16.22 25.01 5.13
N GLY A 107 16.80 24.39 4.11
CA GLY A 107 18.17 23.85 4.16
C GLY A 107 18.26 22.47 4.84
N LYS A 108 17.14 21.85 5.18
CA LYS A 108 17.04 20.47 5.63
C LYS A 108 16.29 19.63 4.60
N TYR A 109 16.69 18.37 4.46
CA TYR A 109 16.24 17.52 3.37
C TYR A 109 15.84 16.15 3.86
N HIS A 110 14.86 15.54 3.19
CA HIS A 110 14.56 14.14 3.32
C HIS A 110 14.61 13.44 1.97
N PRO A 111 15.09 12.19 1.90
CA PRO A 111 15.06 11.46 0.66
C PRO A 111 13.59 11.23 0.25
N ARG A 112 13.31 11.36 -1.06
CA ARG A 112 11.99 11.04 -1.59
C ARG A 112 11.76 9.54 -1.52
N ILE A 113 10.59 9.11 -1.05
CA ILE A 113 10.20 7.70 -1.12
C ILE A 113 10.16 7.25 -2.59
N SER A 114 10.63 6.03 -2.85
CA SER A 114 10.72 5.47 -4.21
C SER A 114 11.65 6.25 -5.18
N ALA A 115 12.58 7.03 -4.66
CA ALA A 115 13.56 7.76 -5.48
C ALA A 115 14.36 6.85 -6.42
N GLN A 116 14.58 5.58 -6.05
CA GLN A 116 15.30 4.58 -6.86
C GLN A 116 14.65 4.28 -8.21
N PHE A 117 13.36 4.60 -8.38
CA PHE A 117 12.65 4.42 -9.66
C PHE A 117 12.74 5.64 -10.58
N THR A 118 13.38 6.73 -10.15
CA THR A 118 13.49 7.97 -10.91
C THR A 118 14.65 7.95 -11.89
N TYR A 119 14.55 8.76 -12.95
CA TYR A 119 15.64 8.95 -13.91
C TYR A 119 16.84 9.68 -13.29
N ILE A 120 16.59 10.60 -12.33
CA ILE A 120 17.68 11.26 -11.63
C ILE A 120 18.51 10.26 -10.81
N TYR A 121 17.88 9.29 -10.15
CA TYR A 121 18.62 8.22 -9.47
C TYR A 121 19.47 7.38 -10.46
N ARG A 122 18.90 7.04 -11.61
CA ARG A 122 19.62 6.30 -12.66
C ARG A 122 20.78 7.08 -13.26
N SER A 123 20.74 8.42 -13.21
CA SER A 123 21.83 9.27 -13.73
C SER A 123 23.02 9.39 -12.77
N LEU A 124 22.86 8.99 -11.50
CA LEU A 124 23.94 8.97 -10.53
C LEU A 124 25.00 7.92 -10.91
N SER A 125 26.26 8.18 -10.57
CA SER A 125 27.32 7.17 -10.61
C SER A 125 27.02 6.02 -9.65
N ASP A 126 27.67 4.88 -9.83
CA ASP A 126 27.51 3.71 -8.94
C ASP A 126 27.85 4.06 -7.50
N TYR A 127 28.85 4.91 -7.28
CA TYR A 127 29.24 5.36 -5.96
C TYR A 127 28.18 6.26 -5.31
N GLU A 128 27.66 7.23 -6.05
CA GLU A 128 26.59 8.12 -5.55
C GLU A 128 25.32 7.34 -5.24
N ARG A 129 24.96 6.36 -6.09
CA ARG A 129 23.85 5.45 -5.79
C ARG A 129 24.06 4.67 -4.50
N TRP A 130 25.24 4.11 -4.31
CA TRP A 130 25.57 3.40 -3.07
C TRP A 130 25.49 4.31 -1.84
N CYS A 131 25.98 5.55 -1.91
CA CYS A 131 25.87 6.55 -0.85
C CYS A 131 24.39 6.90 -0.57
N PHE A 132 23.62 7.14 -1.65
CA PHE A 132 22.18 7.44 -1.53
C PHE A 132 21.39 6.27 -0.95
N ASP A 133 21.64 5.04 -1.36
CA ASP A 133 20.94 3.87 -0.82
C ASP A 133 21.22 3.66 0.68
N ARG A 134 22.43 3.94 1.14
CA ARG A 134 22.76 3.90 2.57
C ARG A 134 21.94 4.90 3.37
N LEU A 135 21.91 6.17 2.97
CA LEU A 135 21.14 7.21 3.64
C LEU A 135 19.63 6.96 3.54
N TYR A 136 19.16 6.46 2.39
CA TYR A 136 17.75 6.09 2.18
C TYR A 136 17.31 4.97 3.12
N ASN A 137 18.10 3.90 3.19
CA ASN A 137 17.81 2.78 4.08
C ASN A 137 17.86 3.18 5.55
N ASP A 138 18.81 4.03 5.92
CA ASP A 138 18.86 4.57 7.29
C ASP A 138 17.61 5.41 7.59
N PHE A 139 17.25 6.33 6.69
CA PHE A 139 16.10 7.21 6.86
C PHE A 139 14.78 6.45 7.02
N PHE A 140 14.49 5.53 6.14
CA PHE A 140 13.18 4.86 6.11
C PHE A 140 13.06 3.67 7.06
N TYR A 141 14.17 2.98 7.37
CA TYR A 141 14.11 1.69 8.05
C TYR A 141 14.86 1.62 9.38
N ARG A 142 15.68 2.62 9.76
CA ARG A 142 16.55 2.49 10.94
C ARG A 142 16.49 3.65 11.90
N ARG A 143 16.85 4.87 11.49
CA ARG A 143 17.15 6.00 12.37
C ARG A 143 15.99 6.47 13.24
N HIS A 144 14.76 6.10 12.88
CA HIS A 144 13.58 6.50 13.65
C HIS A 144 13.14 5.46 14.68
N ASN A 145 13.68 4.23 14.63
CA ASN A 145 13.19 3.13 15.45
C ASN A 145 13.28 3.43 16.95
N ASP A 146 14.42 3.86 17.45
CA ASP A 146 14.60 4.17 18.88
C ASP A 146 13.69 5.31 19.34
N PHE A 147 13.58 6.36 18.53
CA PHE A 147 12.69 7.48 18.82
C PHE A 147 11.22 7.04 18.84
N TRP A 148 10.77 6.29 17.85
CA TRP A 148 9.39 5.82 17.78
C TRP A 148 9.08 4.80 18.88
N TYR A 149 10.01 3.89 19.17
CA TYR A 149 9.87 2.98 20.30
C TYR A 149 9.67 3.74 21.61
N GLY A 150 10.56 4.68 21.92
CA GLY A 150 10.47 5.48 23.15
C GLY A 150 9.17 6.30 23.20
N LYS A 151 8.73 6.88 22.08
CA LYS A 151 7.46 7.62 22.02
C LYS A 151 6.23 6.73 22.14
N ALA A 152 6.25 5.55 21.55
CA ALA A 152 5.19 4.57 21.68
C ALA A 152 5.05 4.09 23.12
N MET A 153 6.16 3.69 23.76
CA MET A 153 6.19 3.23 25.15
C MET A 153 5.85 4.32 26.18
N TRP A 154 5.91 5.58 25.77
CA TRP A 154 5.42 6.70 26.60
C TRP A 154 3.93 7.01 26.40
N LYS A 155 3.43 6.90 25.14
CA LYS A 155 2.07 7.36 24.81
C LYS A 155 1.01 6.27 24.88
N LEU A 156 1.36 5.04 24.50
CA LEU A 156 0.37 3.95 24.38
C LEU A 156 -0.07 3.37 25.73
N PRO A 157 0.81 3.15 26.74
CA PRO A 157 0.37 2.58 28.02
C PRO A 157 -0.79 3.35 28.67
N PRO A 158 -0.77 4.69 28.82
CA PRO A 158 -1.89 5.40 29.41
C PRO A 158 -3.20 5.26 28.62
N ILE A 159 -3.13 5.06 27.30
CA ILE A 159 -4.32 4.85 26.46
C ILE A 159 -4.90 3.45 26.70
N ILE A 160 -4.03 2.45 26.78
CA ILE A 160 -4.42 1.06 27.02
C ILE A 160 -5.01 0.93 28.45
N ASP A 161 -4.36 1.53 29.44
CA ASP A 161 -4.80 1.48 30.85
C ASP A 161 -6.09 2.24 31.10
N ALA A 162 -6.49 3.15 30.21
CA ALA A 162 -7.74 3.92 30.33
C ALA A 162 -9.00 3.08 30.12
N THR A 163 -8.89 1.85 29.67
CA THR A 163 -10.03 0.99 29.35
C THR A 163 -9.68 -0.48 29.57
N SER A 164 -10.68 -1.32 29.78
CA SER A 164 -10.55 -2.79 29.82
C SER A 164 -10.74 -3.45 28.43
N MET A 165 -10.85 -2.66 27.36
CA MET A 165 -11.00 -3.20 26.02
C MET A 165 -9.69 -3.80 25.52
N LEU A 166 -9.79 -4.91 24.80
CA LEU A 166 -8.66 -5.49 24.07
C LEU A 166 -8.25 -4.55 22.92
N THR A 167 -6.98 -4.13 22.93
CA THR A 167 -6.47 -3.20 21.92
C THR A 167 -5.99 -3.95 20.68
N CYS A 168 -6.45 -3.54 19.52
CA CYS A 168 -5.98 -4.01 18.22
C CYS A 168 -5.42 -2.82 17.44
N ALA A 169 -4.32 -3.02 16.73
CA ALA A 169 -3.74 -2.00 15.87
C ALA A 169 -3.83 -2.43 14.40
N GLU A 170 -4.07 -1.45 13.55
CA GLU A 170 -3.85 -1.59 12.11
C GLU A 170 -2.37 -1.33 11.85
N ASP A 171 -1.66 -2.33 11.29
CA ASP A 171 -0.21 -2.31 11.04
C ASP A 171 0.13 -2.95 9.68
N LEU A 172 -0.68 -2.65 8.67
CA LEU A 172 -0.47 -3.10 7.30
C LEU A 172 0.53 -2.21 6.54
N GLY A 173 1.22 -2.81 5.57
CA GLY A 173 2.17 -2.12 4.73
C GLY A 173 3.56 -1.97 5.36
N MET A 174 4.23 -0.83 5.08
CA MET A 174 5.58 -0.57 5.57
C MET A 174 5.55 -0.02 6.99
N ILE A 175 5.87 -0.87 7.95
CA ILE A 175 5.96 -0.53 9.37
C ILE A 175 7.43 -0.47 9.82
N PRO A 176 7.80 0.39 10.79
CA PRO A 176 9.14 0.40 11.41
C PRO A 176 9.44 -0.89 12.17
N ASP A 177 10.70 -1.28 12.21
CA ASP A 177 11.16 -2.50 12.90
C ASP A 177 10.81 -2.51 14.40
N CYS A 178 10.64 -1.34 15.03
CA CYS A 178 10.25 -1.24 16.43
C CYS A 178 8.78 -1.62 16.70
N VAL A 179 7.91 -1.62 15.70
CA VAL A 179 6.46 -1.85 15.89
C VAL A 179 6.16 -3.22 16.48
N PRO A 180 6.69 -4.35 15.96
CA PRO A 180 6.44 -5.66 16.57
C PRO A 180 6.86 -5.74 18.04
N ALA A 181 7.99 -5.11 18.40
CA ALA A 181 8.48 -5.09 19.79
C ALA A 181 7.54 -4.29 20.71
N VAL A 182 7.04 -3.13 20.25
CA VAL A 182 6.05 -2.33 21.01
C VAL A 182 4.75 -3.09 21.20
N MET A 183 4.22 -3.67 20.12
CA MET A 183 2.95 -4.38 20.15
C MET A 183 3.01 -5.60 21.07
N ASN A 184 4.09 -6.37 21.00
CA ASN A 184 4.29 -7.50 21.88
C ASN A 184 4.44 -7.09 23.36
N ALA A 185 5.20 -6.01 23.64
CA ALA A 185 5.40 -5.52 25.00
C ALA A 185 4.11 -4.97 25.65
N LEU A 186 3.18 -4.48 24.84
CA LEU A 186 1.91 -3.89 25.28
C LEU A 186 0.71 -4.80 25.05
N GLU A 187 0.93 -6.04 24.60
CA GLU A 187 -0.13 -7.01 24.27
C GLU A 187 -1.20 -6.47 23.31
N ILE A 188 -0.75 -5.62 22.36
CA ILE A 188 -1.61 -5.07 21.30
C ILE A 188 -1.69 -6.08 20.17
N LEU A 189 -2.89 -6.43 19.73
CA LEU A 189 -3.08 -7.35 18.61
C LEU A 189 -2.68 -6.69 17.29
N THR A 190 -1.85 -7.40 16.54
CA THR A 190 -1.46 -7.06 15.16
C THR A 190 -2.52 -7.54 14.17
N LEU A 191 -2.60 -6.95 12.99
CA LEU A 191 -3.50 -7.40 11.92
C LEU A 191 -2.73 -8.25 10.90
N ASP A 192 -3.20 -9.47 10.66
CA ASP A 192 -2.59 -10.39 9.69
C ASP A 192 -3.55 -10.76 8.57
N ILE A 193 -3.10 -10.52 7.33
CA ILE A 193 -3.84 -10.81 6.11
C ILE A 193 -2.96 -11.63 5.17
N GLN A 194 -3.43 -12.80 4.77
CA GLN A 194 -2.65 -13.74 3.98
C GLN A 194 -2.12 -13.15 2.66
N ARG A 195 -2.90 -12.28 2.03
CA ARG A 195 -2.56 -11.61 0.76
C ARG A 195 -1.67 -10.38 0.91
N MET A 196 -1.38 -9.97 2.13
CA MET A 196 -0.51 -8.84 2.47
C MET A 196 0.45 -9.25 3.58
N PRO A 197 1.41 -10.14 3.30
CA PRO A 197 2.35 -10.59 4.31
C PRO A 197 3.21 -9.43 4.81
N LYS A 198 3.53 -9.43 6.10
CA LYS A 198 4.42 -8.42 6.71
C LYS A 198 5.88 -8.63 6.32
N ASN A 199 6.25 -9.86 6.01
CA ASN A 199 7.58 -10.20 5.51
C ASN A 199 7.63 -9.95 3.99
N PRO A 200 8.41 -8.96 3.50
CA PRO A 200 8.46 -8.63 2.07
C PRO A 200 9.11 -9.72 1.19
N SER A 201 9.75 -10.72 1.81
CA SER A 201 10.30 -11.88 1.08
C SER A 201 9.25 -12.98 0.81
N GLU A 202 8.07 -12.89 1.39
CA GLU A 202 6.96 -13.81 1.21
C GLU A 202 5.91 -13.20 0.27
N GLU A 203 5.44 -13.98 -0.68
CA GLU A 203 4.35 -13.55 -1.55
C GLU A 203 2.98 -13.66 -0.84
N PHE A 204 2.82 -14.69 0.01
CA PHE A 204 1.62 -14.93 0.80
C PHE A 204 1.99 -15.30 2.23
N GLY A 205 1.27 -14.74 3.18
CA GLY A 205 1.40 -15.15 4.58
C GLY A 205 0.86 -16.57 4.80
N ASN A 206 1.49 -17.31 5.70
CA ASN A 206 0.97 -18.60 6.12
C ASN A 206 0.19 -18.43 7.42
N PRO A 207 -1.15 -18.62 7.44
CA PRO A 207 -1.95 -18.47 8.65
C PRO A 207 -1.49 -19.32 9.82
N ALA A 208 -0.87 -20.49 9.58
CA ALA A 208 -0.35 -21.34 10.63
C ALA A 208 0.83 -20.72 11.42
N ASN A 209 1.48 -19.69 10.86
CA ASN A 209 2.63 -19.01 11.47
C ASN A 209 2.26 -17.66 12.13
N TYR A 210 0.98 -17.27 12.14
CA TYR A 210 0.56 -16.01 12.74
C TYR A 210 0.83 -16.00 14.25
N PRO A 211 1.22 -14.87 14.83
CA PRO A 211 1.42 -14.76 16.27
C PRO A 211 0.09 -14.87 17.02
N TYR A 212 0.14 -15.33 18.28
CA TYR A 212 -1.06 -15.39 19.11
C TYR A 212 -1.70 -14.01 19.30
N TYR A 213 -0.90 -12.98 19.59
CA TYR A 213 -1.38 -11.60 19.71
C TYR A 213 -1.69 -10.99 18.34
N SER A 214 -2.64 -11.59 17.62
CA SER A 214 -3.08 -11.07 16.31
C SER A 214 -4.58 -11.23 16.09
N VAL A 215 -5.06 -10.44 15.15
CA VAL A 215 -6.36 -10.60 14.48
C VAL A 215 -6.05 -11.04 13.06
N CYS A 216 -6.50 -12.21 12.65
CA CYS A 216 -6.42 -12.61 11.25
C CYS A 216 -7.73 -12.36 10.52
N THR A 217 -7.63 -12.01 9.26
CA THR A 217 -8.77 -11.79 8.36
C THR A 217 -8.41 -12.13 6.92
N THR A 218 -9.41 -12.44 6.12
CA THR A 218 -9.27 -12.68 4.68
C THR A 218 -9.15 -11.38 3.87
N SER A 219 -9.79 -10.31 4.34
CA SER A 219 -9.80 -8.98 3.72
C SER A 219 -10.21 -7.90 4.69
N THR A 220 -9.98 -6.64 4.32
CA THR A 220 -10.48 -5.46 5.03
C THR A 220 -11.46 -4.69 4.16
N HIS A 221 -12.04 -3.62 4.71
CA HIS A 221 -12.91 -2.71 3.94
C HIS A 221 -12.18 -1.98 2.80
N ASP A 222 -10.84 -1.90 2.84
CA ASP A 222 -10.01 -1.17 1.87
C ASP A 222 -9.53 -2.03 0.69
N MET A 223 -9.92 -3.29 0.65
CA MET A 223 -9.55 -4.23 -0.42
C MET A 223 -10.74 -5.09 -0.84
N GLY A 224 -10.64 -5.72 -2.00
CA GLY A 224 -11.62 -6.71 -2.44
C GLY A 224 -11.65 -7.95 -1.56
N GLY A 225 -12.80 -8.58 -1.41
CA GLY A 225 -12.94 -9.89 -0.78
C GLY A 225 -12.21 -11.00 -1.56
N ILE A 226 -12.26 -12.24 -1.05
CA ILE A 226 -11.60 -13.41 -1.65
C ILE A 226 -11.92 -13.54 -3.14
N ARG A 227 -13.19 -13.42 -3.50
CA ARG A 227 -13.66 -13.65 -4.88
C ARG A 227 -13.18 -12.57 -5.84
N GLN A 228 -13.23 -11.30 -5.46
CA GLN A 228 -12.72 -10.21 -6.28
C GLN A 228 -11.22 -10.36 -6.49
N TRP A 229 -10.46 -10.54 -5.42
CA TRP A 229 -9.02 -10.73 -5.50
C TRP A 229 -8.63 -11.92 -6.39
N TRP A 230 -9.39 -13.01 -6.37
CA TRP A 230 -9.13 -14.19 -7.19
C TRP A 230 -9.14 -13.86 -8.68
N GLU A 231 -9.95 -12.90 -9.10
CA GLU A 231 -10.13 -12.51 -10.49
C GLU A 231 -9.16 -11.38 -10.94
N GLU A 232 -8.51 -10.67 -10.00
CA GLU A 232 -7.68 -9.49 -10.31
C GLU A 232 -6.38 -9.84 -11.05
N ASN A 233 -5.73 -10.95 -10.68
CA ASN A 233 -4.46 -11.36 -11.29
C ASN A 233 -4.34 -12.89 -11.36
N ARG A 234 -4.44 -13.41 -12.57
CA ARG A 234 -4.42 -14.86 -12.83
C ARG A 234 -3.10 -15.53 -12.46
N ASP A 235 -1.98 -14.88 -12.68
CA ASP A 235 -0.67 -15.46 -12.35
C ASP A 235 -0.48 -15.58 -10.84
N THR A 236 -0.89 -14.55 -10.11
CA THR A 236 -0.86 -14.56 -8.64
C THR A 236 -1.79 -15.64 -8.07
N THR A 237 -3.02 -15.74 -8.55
CA THR A 237 -3.96 -16.74 -8.07
C THR A 237 -3.58 -18.17 -8.47
N GLN A 238 -2.90 -18.35 -9.61
CA GLN A 238 -2.34 -19.65 -9.97
C GLN A 238 -1.26 -20.11 -8.99
N ARG A 239 -0.35 -19.18 -8.59
CA ARG A 239 0.68 -19.50 -7.59
C ARG A 239 0.06 -19.79 -6.23
N TYR A 240 -0.93 -18.99 -5.82
CA TYR A 240 -1.68 -19.21 -4.58
C TYR A 240 -2.38 -20.59 -4.58
N TYR A 241 -3.04 -20.94 -5.67
CA TYR A 241 -3.72 -22.23 -5.87
C TYR A 241 -2.77 -23.41 -5.66
N ASN A 242 -1.57 -23.31 -6.25
CA ASN A 242 -0.60 -24.39 -6.15
C ASN A 242 0.10 -24.41 -4.78
N HIS A 243 0.56 -23.27 -4.27
CA HIS A 243 1.44 -23.23 -3.11
C HIS A 243 0.69 -23.15 -1.79
N MET A 244 -0.42 -22.39 -1.73
CA MET A 244 -1.16 -22.18 -0.49
C MET A 244 -2.32 -23.16 -0.32
N LEU A 245 -3.02 -23.47 -1.40
CA LEU A 245 -4.11 -24.47 -1.36
C LEU A 245 -3.61 -25.90 -1.59
N GLY A 246 -2.38 -26.07 -2.08
CA GLY A 246 -1.79 -27.40 -2.37
C GLY A 246 -2.45 -28.12 -3.55
N GLU A 247 -3.08 -27.37 -4.44
CA GLU A 247 -3.80 -27.92 -5.58
C GLU A 247 -2.92 -28.01 -6.84
N ASN A 248 -3.27 -28.87 -7.76
CA ASN A 248 -2.53 -29.09 -9.00
C ASN A 248 -3.38 -28.70 -10.21
N GLY A 249 -2.72 -28.40 -11.33
CA GLY A 249 -3.36 -28.03 -12.58
C GLY A 249 -3.69 -26.55 -12.66
N ALA A 250 -4.59 -26.18 -13.57
CA ALA A 250 -4.99 -24.79 -13.78
C ALA A 250 -5.98 -24.34 -12.70
N ALA A 251 -5.70 -23.20 -12.07
CA ALA A 251 -6.63 -22.59 -11.12
C ALA A 251 -7.96 -22.23 -11.82
N PRO A 252 -9.13 -22.48 -11.20
CA PRO A 252 -10.41 -22.04 -11.73
C PRO A 252 -10.43 -20.55 -12.03
N ALA A 253 -11.19 -20.14 -13.06
CA ALA A 253 -11.29 -18.72 -13.45
C ALA A 253 -11.92 -17.87 -12.34
N PHE A 254 -12.83 -18.45 -11.58
CA PHE A 254 -13.53 -17.82 -10.46
C PHE A 254 -13.23 -18.58 -9.16
N ALA A 255 -13.25 -17.87 -8.04
CA ALA A 255 -13.16 -18.52 -6.74
C ALA A 255 -14.44 -19.34 -6.49
N GLU A 256 -14.33 -20.65 -6.69
CA GLU A 256 -15.42 -21.59 -6.41
C GLU A 256 -15.70 -21.63 -4.89
N PRO A 257 -16.91 -22.03 -4.47
CA PRO A 257 -17.28 -22.12 -3.06
C PRO A 257 -16.27 -22.87 -2.20
N TRP A 258 -15.77 -24.01 -2.68
CA TRP A 258 -14.78 -24.83 -1.97
C TRP A 258 -13.41 -24.13 -1.82
N ILE A 259 -13.03 -23.29 -2.78
CA ILE A 259 -11.80 -22.48 -2.70
C ILE A 259 -11.95 -21.45 -1.57
N CYS A 260 -13.08 -20.73 -1.55
CA CYS A 260 -13.39 -19.78 -0.51
C CYS A 260 -13.44 -20.44 0.87
N GLU A 261 -14.04 -21.61 0.97
CA GLU A 261 -14.09 -22.40 2.19
C GLU A 261 -12.69 -22.82 2.69
N LYS A 262 -11.82 -23.31 1.80
CA LYS A 262 -10.43 -23.64 2.13
C LYS A 262 -9.67 -22.44 2.68
N ILE A 263 -9.82 -21.27 2.06
CA ILE A 263 -9.17 -20.02 2.50
C ILE A 263 -9.68 -19.60 3.88
N ILE A 264 -10.99 -19.62 4.09
CA ILE A 264 -11.62 -19.31 5.37
C ILE A 264 -11.14 -20.28 6.44
N PHE A 265 -11.18 -21.58 6.16
CA PHE A 265 -10.80 -22.60 7.12
C PHE A 265 -9.32 -22.51 7.54
N SER A 266 -8.42 -22.17 6.61
CA SER A 266 -7.01 -21.94 6.94
C SER A 266 -6.81 -20.76 7.91
N ASN A 267 -7.62 -19.69 7.77
CA ASN A 267 -7.62 -18.56 8.70
C ASN A 267 -8.23 -18.94 10.06
N LEU A 268 -9.29 -19.73 10.07
CA LEU A 268 -9.89 -20.24 11.32
C LEU A 268 -8.91 -21.12 12.12
N GLN A 269 -8.10 -21.92 11.43
CA GLN A 269 -7.10 -22.76 12.07
C GLN A 269 -5.83 -22.03 12.53
N SER A 270 -5.71 -20.71 12.24
CA SER A 270 -4.56 -19.93 12.67
C SER A 270 -4.46 -19.85 14.20
N PRO A 271 -3.25 -19.70 14.77
CA PRO A 271 -3.07 -19.48 16.21
C PRO A 271 -3.46 -18.06 16.67
N SER A 272 -3.90 -17.17 15.74
CA SER A 272 -4.34 -15.81 16.07
C SER A 272 -5.42 -15.82 17.14
N MET A 273 -5.32 -14.91 18.12
CA MET A 273 -6.30 -14.79 19.20
C MET A 273 -7.72 -14.57 18.66
N LEU A 274 -7.84 -13.73 17.64
CA LEU A 274 -9.11 -13.46 16.97
C LEU A 274 -9.03 -13.79 15.47
N CYS A 275 -10.10 -14.36 14.95
CA CYS A 275 -10.33 -14.54 13.52
C CYS A 275 -11.64 -13.83 13.16
N ILE A 276 -11.53 -12.66 12.49
CA ILE A 276 -12.67 -11.82 12.15
C ILE A 276 -12.74 -11.72 10.63
N LEU A 277 -13.74 -12.34 10.04
CA LEU A 277 -13.88 -12.44 8.59
C LEU A 277 -15.07 -11.60 8.10
N PRO A 278 -14.93 -10.90 6.96
CA PRO A 278 -16.06 -10.17 6.36
C PRO A 278 -17.22 -11.11 6.03
N LEU A 279 -18.45 -10.62 6.24
CA LEU A 279 -19.65 -11.39 5.92
C LEU A 279 -19.72 -11.78 4.44
N GLN A 280 -19.20 -10.92 3.55
CA GLN A 280 -19.13 -11.20 2.11
C GLN A 280 -18.27 -12.44 1.83
N ASP A 281 -17.15 -12.57 2.52
CA ASP A 281 -16.27 -13.74 2.39
C ASP A 281 -16.93 -14.99 3.00
N TRP A 282 -17.62 -14.86 4.12
CA TRP A 282 -18.44 -15.96 4.65
C TRP A 282 -19.51 -16.41 3.66
N MET A 283 -20.28 -15.50 3.06
CA MET A 283 -21.29 -15.86 2.05
C MET A 283 -20.67 -16.48 0.80
N SER A 284 -19.38 -16.26 0.53
CA SER A 284 -18.70 -16.79 -0.65
C SER A 284 -18.60 -18.31 -0.69
N ILE A 285 -18.74 -19.00 0.46
CA ILE A 285 -18.73 -20.48 0.53
C ILE A 285 -20.02 -21.12 0.00
N ASP A 286 -21.08 -20.35 -0.23
CA ASP A 286 -22.34 -20.85 -0.82
C ASP A 286 -22.62 -20.14 -2.15
N GLY A 287 -22.66 -20.90 -3.23
CA GLY A 287 -22.88 -20.39 -4.59
C GLY A 287 -24.23 -19.69 -4.79
N ARG A 288 -25.22 -19.93 -3.93
CA ARG A 288 -26.57 -19.33 -4.00
C ARG A 288 -26.63 -18.01 -3.23
N LEU A 289 -25.87 -17.87 -2.15
CA LEU A 289 -25.93 -16.73 -1.24
C LEU A 289 -24.97 -15.61 -1.62
N ARG A 290 -23.89 -15.91 -2.33
CA ARG A 290 -22.92 -14.90 -2.79
C ARG A 290 -23.49 -14.05 -3.92
N ARG A 291 -23.08 -12.77 -4.00
CA ARG A 291 -23.46 -11.93 -5.16
C ARG A 291 -22.90 -12.51 -6.44
N GLU A 292 -23.61 -12.31 -7.56
CA GLU A 292 -23.12 -12.67 -8.87
C GLU A 292 -21.80 -11.95 -9.20
N ASN A 293 -21.76 -10.62 -9.02
CA ASN A 293 -20.59 -9.79 -9.29
C ASN A 293 -19.83 -9.47 -7.98
N PRO A 294 -18.60 -10.02 -7.78
CA PRO A 294 -17.82 -9.81 -6.56
C PRO A 294 -17.34 -8.36 -6.38
N TYR A 295 -17.18 -7.60 -7.44
CA TYR A 295 -16.79 -6.18 -7.36
C TYR A 295 -17.84 -5.29 -6.69
N LYS A 296 -19.09 -5.75 -6.60
CA LYS A 296 -20.15 -5.06 -5.85
C LYS A 296 -20.13 -5.37 -4.35
N GLU A 297 -19.24 -6.24 -3.92
CA GLU A 297 -19.05 -6.58 -2.49
C GLU A 297 -18.01 -5.70 -1.82
N GLN A 298 -17.20 -4.98 -2.58
CA GLN A 298 -16.17 -4.06 -2.06
C GLN A 298 -16.81 -2.86 -1.36
N ILE A 299 -16.31 -2.53 -0.16
CA ILE A 299 -16.85 -1.47 0.69
C ILE A 299 -16.21 -0.13 0.35
N ASN A 300 -14.88 -0.10 0.27
CA ASN A 300 -14.10 1.09 -0.03
C ASN A 300 -13.14 0.86 -1.20
N VAL A 301 -12.87 1.93 -1.94
CA VAL A 301 -11.85 1.98 -3.00
C VAL A 301 -10.91 3.15 -2.68
N PRO A 302 -9.84 2.93 -1.89
CA PRO A 302 -8.97 4.00 -1.39
C PRO A 302 -8.36 4.89 -2.49
N ALA A 303 -8.07 4.31 -3.66
CA ALA A 303 -7.56 5.05 -4.82
C ALA A 303 -8.57 6.03 -5.45
N ASN A 304 -9.85 5.93 -5.09
CA ASN A 304 -10.90 6.81 -5.58
C ASN A 304 -11.31 7.82 -4.52
N SER A 305 -10.77 9.04 -4.57
CA SER A 305 -11.07 10.13 -3.63
C SER A 305 -12.54 10.56 -3.60
N ARG A 306 -13.33 10.15 -4.59
CA ARG A 306 -14.78 10.42 -4.68
C ARG A 306 -15.63 9.20 -4.32
N HIS A 307 -15.00 8.11 -3.84
CA HIS A 307 -15.72 6.92 -3.41
C HIS A 307 -16.58 7.26 -2.18
N TYR A 308 -17.78 6.71 -2.15
CA TYR A 308 -18.71 6.88 -1.05
C TYR A 308 -19.09 5.53 -0.45
N TRP A 309 -18.91 5.37 0.86
CA TRP A 309 -19.17 4.14 1.60
C TRP A 309 -20.68 3.90 1.74
N ARG A 310 -21.26 3.14 0.82
CA ARG A 310 -22.70 2.85 0.78
C ARG A 310 -23.01 1.40 0.44
N TYR A 311 -22.10 0.50 0.80
CA TYR A 311 -22.37 -0.93 0.65
C TYR A 311 -23.67 -1.28 1.38
N ARG A 312 -24.50 -2.13 0.76
CA ARG A 312 -25.69 -2.75 1.34
C ARG A 312 -25.68 -4.22 1.01
N MET A 313 -25.89 -5.03 2.04
CA MET A 313 -26.10 -6.46 1.86
C MET A 313 -27.30 -6.71 0.94
N HIS A 314 -27.22 -7.72 0.09
CA HIS A 314 -28.27 -8.03 -0.90
C HIS A 314 -29.31 -9.01 -0.34
N LEU A 315 -29.07 -9.60 0.81
CA LEU A 315 -29.99 -10.44 1.56
C LEU A 315 -30.47 -9.69 2.79
N THR A 316 -31.69 -9.99 3.24
CA THR A 316 -32.13 -9.54 4.56
C THR A 316 -31.52 -10.40 5.67
N LEU A 317 -31.50 -9.90 6.89
CA LEU A 317 -31.01 -10.70 8.03
C LEU A 317 -31.94 -11.89 8.29
N GLU A 318 -33.23 -11.72 8.05
CA GLU A 318 -34.25 -12.77 8.17
C GLU A 318 -34.01 -13.89 7.17
N ASP A 319 -33.71 -13.56 5.90
CA ASP A 319 -33.36 -14.53 4.88
C ASP A 319 -32.09 -15.31 5.29
N LEU A 320 -31.05 -14.60 5.74
CA LEU A 320 -29.80 -15.22 6.17
C LEU A 320 -29.99 -16.15 7.39
N LEU A 321 -30.81 -15.75 8.34
CA LEU A 321 -31.18 -16.59 9.49
C LEU A 321 -31.95 -17.85 9.05
N GLY A 322 -32.74 -17.76 7.98
CA GLY A 322 -33.49 -18.87 7.40
C GLY A 322 -32.63 -19.90 6.67
N GLU A 323 -31.39 -19.55 6.30
CA GLU A 323 -30.48 -20.42 5.54
C GLU A 323 -29.81 -21.49 6.45
N THR A 324 -30.61 -22.44 6.93
CA THR A 324 -30.20 -23.44 7.95
C THR A 324 -29.01 -24.29 7.53
N LEU A 325 -28.90 -24.66 6.25
CA LEU A 325 -27.76 -25.49 5.77
C LEU A 325 -26.48 -24.69 5.76
N TYR A 326 -26.54 -23.46 5.29
CA TYR A 326 -25.40 -22.54 5.31
C TYR A 326 -24.96 -22.25 6.75
N ASN A 327 -25.89 -21.86 7.62
CA ASN A 327 -25.60 -21.57 9.03
C ASN A 327 -24.99 -22.75 9.77
N ARG A 328 -25.47 -23.97 9.48
CA ARG A 328 -24.86 -25.21 10.01
C ARG A 328 -23.44 -25.38 9.49
N ARG A 329 -23.20 -25.17 8.19
CA ARG A 329 -21.84 -25.32 7.62
C ARG A 329 -20.86 -24.30 8.23
N VAL A 330 -21.26 -23.07 8.43
CA VAL A 330 -20.45 -22.05 9.15
C VAL A 330 -20.12 -22.53 10.57
N ALA A 331 -21.11 -23.01 11.31
CA ALA A 331 -20.91 -23.53 12.67
C ALA A 331 -19.96 -24.73 12.70
N GLU A 332 -20.08 -25.66 11.74
CA GLU A 332 -19.17 -26.80 11.58
C GLU A 332 -17.73 -26.35 11.34
N LEU A 333 -17.49 -25.41 10.40
CA LEU A 333 -16.17 -24.89 10.09
C LEU A 333 -15.51 -24.24 11.33
N ILE A 334 -16.26 -23.49 12.11
CA ILE A 334 -15.78 -22.87 13.36
C ILE A 334 -15.43 -23.97 14.37
N SER A 335 -16.34 -24.89 14.61
CA SER A 335 -16.11 -26.01 15.56
C SER A 335 -14.93 -26.90 15.17
N ASP A 336 -14.81 -27.27 13.89
CA ASP A 336 -13.75 -28.12 13.37
C ASP A 336 -12.39 -27.43 13.42
N SER A 337 -12.34 -26.09 13.42
CA SER A 337 -11.11 -25.31 13.60
C SER A 337 -10.60 -25.27 15.04
N GLY A 338 -11.41 -25.71 16.02
CA GLY A 338 -11.09 -25.66 17.45
C GLY A 338 -11.37 -24.31 18.11
N ARG A 339 -12.17 -23.42 17.45
CA ARG A 339 -12.59 -22.11 17.98
C ARG A 339 -13.99 -22.14 18.58
#